data_9c57ba57988ddbe6163ce90d1153bb5c
#
_entry.id   9c57ba57988ddbe6163ce90d1153bb5c
#
_cell.length_a   1.000
_cell.length_b   1.000
_cell.length_c   1.000
_cell.angle_alpha   90.00
_cell.angle_beta   90.00
_cell.angle_gamma   90.00
#
_symmetry.space_group_name_H-M   'P 1'
#
loop_
_entity.id
_entity.type
_entity.pdbx_description
1 polymer ?
#
loop_
_entity_poly.entity_id
_entity_poly.type
_entity_poly.pdbx_seq_one_letter_code
_entity_poly.pdbx_strand_id
1 'polypeptide(L)'
;MTELATLARPYSEAAFKLAKETGKADAWSDALRFLSAVVQDSDMTAIVKNPRVSKEKIKQLLLDICQDRIDTEATNLLRLLIENGKLKLLPTISVMYEQYKADDEGYVNVDLYSAFALTKAEQSKYVAMLEKHLNKKVNAVVSVDKSLIGGILAKAGDKVIDGSVSGQLHQLAKRL
;
A
#
# COMPACT_ATOMS: atom_id res chain seq x y z
N MET A 1 -9.68 -6.74 -11.13
CA MET A 1 -8.75 -5.58 -10.97
C MET A 1 -9.55 -4.31 -11.12
N THR A 2 -9.39 -3.35 -10.24
CA THR A 2 -10.11 -2.06 -10.33
C THR A 2 -9.54 -1.25 -11.51
N GLU A 3 -10.39 -0.46 -12.18
CA GLU A 3 -10.01 0.43 -13.29
C GLU A 3 -8.82 1.35 -12.90
N LEU A 4 -8.78 1.79 -11.63
CA LEU A 4 -7.68 2.58 -11.08
C LEU A 4 -6.33 1.85 -11.12
N ALA A 5 -6.30 0.53 -10.86
CA ALA A 5 -5.06 -0.24 -10.90
C ALA A 5 -4.49 -0.33 -12.34
N THR A 6 -5.36 -0.47 -13.33
CA THR A 6 -4.93 -0.48 -14.75
C THR A 6 -4.29 0.85 -15.15
N LEU A 7 -4.87 1.98 -14.71
CA LEU A 7 -4.33 3.31 -14.99
C LEU A 7 -3.06 3.63 -14.19
N ALA A 8 -2.93 3.09 -12.97
CA ALA A 8 -1.78 3.32 -12.09
C ALA A 8 -0.55 2.49 -12.49
N ARG A 9 -0.74 1.33 -13.11
CA ARG A 9 0.31 0.37 -13.43
C ARG A 9 1.52 0.98 -14.14
N PRO A 10 1.39 1.72 -15.26
CA PRO A 10 2.55 2.25 -15.98
C PRO A 10 3.37 3.22 -15.13
N TYR A 11 2.73 3.98 -14.25
CA TYR A 11 3.43 4.89 -13.34
C TYR A 11 4.19 4.13 -12.25
N SER A 12 3.58 3.09 -11.69
CA SER A 12 4.22 2.26 -10.66
C SER A 12 5.41 1.48 -11.20
N GLU A 13 5.29 0.91 -12.40
CA GLU A 13 6.37 0.19 -13.07
C GLU A 13 7.54 1.12 -13.41
N ALA A 14 7.25 2.32 -13.94
CA ALA A 14 8.28 3.30 -14.27
C ALA A 14 9.00 3.80 -13.00
N ALA A 15 8.25 4.09 -11.93
CA ALA A 15 8.83 4.51 -10.65
C ALA A 15 9.72 3.40 -10.06
N PHE A 16 9.27 2.14 -10.08
CA PHE A 16 10.03 1.02 -9.57
C PHE A 16 11.31 0.76 -10.38
N LYS A 17 11.21 0.81 -11.71
CA LYS A 17 12.38 0.65 -12.59
C LYS A 17 13.44 1.71 -12.31
N LEU A 18 13.03 2.98 -12.22
CA LEU A 18 13.92 4.09 -11.92
C LEU A 18 14.54 3.96 -10.51
N ALA A 19 13.73 3.59 -9.52
CA ALA A 19 14.19 3.34 -8.16
C ALA A 19 15.26 2.24 -8.09
N LYS A 20 15.09 1.17 -8.87
CA LYS A 20 16.03 0.07 -8.98
C LYS A 20 17.33 0.50 -9.68
N GLU A 21 17.25 1.25 -10.77
CA GLU A 21 18.42 1.77 -11.50
C GLU A 21 19.24 2.74 -10.66
N THR A 22 18.60 3.54 -9.81
CA THR A 22 19.25 4.54 -8.94
C THR A 22 19.61 4.00 -7.56
N GLY A 23 19.21 2.78 -7.20
CA GLY A 23 19.44 2.19 -5.88
C GLY A 23 18.68 2.88 -4.74
N LYS A 24 17.58 3.57 -5.04
CA LYS A 24 16.83 4.40 -4.08
C LYS A 24 15.44 3.82 -3.74
N ALA A 25 15.31 2.49 -3.71
CA ALA A 25 14.02 1.85 -3.53
C ALA A 25 13.29 2.27 -2.24
N ASP A 26 14.01 2.43 -1.13
CA ASP A 26 13.42 2.87 0.14
C ASP A 26 12.99 4.35 0.11
N ALA A 27 13.81 5.21 -0.46
CA ALA A 27 13.49 6.63 -0.61
C ALA A 27 12.23 6.83 -1.46
N TRP A 28 12.05 6.03 -2.52
CA TRP A 28 10.84 6.04 -3.34
C TRP A 28 9.61 5.53 -2.57
N SER A 29 9.76 4.48 -1.74
CA SER A 29 8.69 4.01 -0.84
C SER A 29 8.20 5.13 0.07
N ASP A 30 9.13 5.83 0.73
CA ASP A 30 8.81 6.91 1.65
C ASP A 30 8.18 8.11 0.92
N ALA A 31 8.70 8.49 -0.24
CA ALA A 31 8.16 9.56 -1.06
C ALA A 31 6.72 9.26 -1.53
N LEU A 32 6.46 8.07 -2.06
CA LEU A 32 5.14 7.67 -2.52
C LEU A 32 4.13 7.55 -1.37
N ARG A 33 4.56 7.06 -0.21
CA ARG A 33 3.73 7.01 1.01
C ARG A 33 3.35 8.40 1.48
N PHE A 34 4.33 9.32 1.53
CA PHE A 34 4.09 10.71 1.89
C PHE A 34 3.13 11.39 0.93
N LEU A 35 3.38 11.31 -0.38
CA LEU A 35 2.52 11.87 -1.42
C LEU A 35 1.09 11.31 -1.36
N SER A 36 0.97 10.01 -1.11
CA SER A 36 -0.33 9.34 -0.95
C SER A 36 -1.10 9.91 0.25
N ALA A 37 -0.44 10.10 1.39
CA ALA A 37 -1.04 10.68 2.58
C ALA A 37 -1.51 12.14 2.34
N VAL A 38 -0.67 12.95 1.69
CA VAL A 38 -1.02 14.34 1.34
C VAL A 38 -2.24 14.43 0.44
N VAL A 39 -2.33 13.57 -0.58
CA VAL A 39 -3.48 13.59 -1.52
C VAL A 39 -4.76 13.02 -0.92
N GLN A 40 -4.65 12.13 0.07
CA GLN A 40 -5.80 11.56 0.81
C GLN A 40 -6.30 12.48 1.92
N ASP A 41 -5.54 13.50 2.29
CA ASP A 41 -6.00 14.49 3.26
C ASP A 41 -7.30 15.16 2.79
N SER A 42 -8.21 15.44 3.75
CA SER A 42 -9.54 15.97 3.48
C SER A 42 -9.50 17.31 2.78
N ASP A 43 -8.62 18.22 3.25
CA ASP A 43 -8.51 19.59 2.75
C ASP A 43 -7.88 19.58 1.36
N MET A 44 -6.83 18.78 1.17
CA MET A 44 -6.20 18.59 -0.13
C MET A 44 -7.19 17.97 -1.15
N THR A 45 -7.95 16.98 -0.73
CA THR A 45 -8.99 16.38 -1.58
C THR A 45 -10.04 17.41 -2.00
N ALA A 46 -10.46 18.30 -1.09
CA ALA A 46 -11.40 19.38 -1.39
C ALA A 46 -10.81 20.38 -2.39
N ILE A 47 -9.54 20.78 -2.24
CA ILE A 47 -8.82 21.68 -3.14
C ILE A 47 -8.70 21.06 -4.54
N VAL A 48 -8.28 19.80 -4.65
CA VAL A 48 -8.09 19.10 -5.93
C VAL A 48 -9.42 18.89 -6.67
N LYS A 49 -10.53 18.71 -5.95
CA LYS A 49 -11.87 18.58 -6.54
C LYS A 49 -12.51 19.91 -6.93
N ASN A 50 -11.99 21.02 -6.46
CA ASN A 50 -12.59 22.34 -6.70
C ASN A 50 -12.25 22.86 -8.12
N PRO A 51 -13.23 23.00 -9.02
CA PRO A 51 -12.98 23.44 -10.40
C PRO A 51 -12.51 24.89 -10.52
N ARG A 52 -12.63 25.68 -9.43
CA ARG A 52 -12.15 27.07 -9.39
C ARG A 52 -10.67 27.19 -9.10
N VAL A 53 -10.01 26.11 -8.70
CA VAL A 53 -8.56 26.11 -8.43
C VAL A 53 -7.82 25.65 -9.68
N SER A 54 -6.93 26.48 -10.20
CA SER A 54 -6.15 26.13 -11.39
C SER A 54 -5.13 25.03 -11.09
N LYS A 55 -4.76 24.25 -12.11
CA LYS A 55 -3.74 23.22 -11.99
C LYS A 55 -2.40 23.77 -11.51
N GLU A 56 -2.05 25.00 -11.93
CA GLU A 56 -0.83 25.69 -11.51
C GLU A 56 -0.82 25.94 -10.02
N LYS A 57 -1.94 26.39 -9.44
CA LYS A 57 -2.05 26.59 -7.99
C LYS A 57 -1.94 25.29 -7.22
N ILE A 58 -2.57 24.21 -7.71
CA ILE A 58 -2.45 22.88 -7.10
C ILE A 58 -0.99 22.40 -7.18
N LYS A 59 -0.33 22.59 -8.32
CA LYS A 59 1.08 22.25 -8.54
C LYS A 59 1.98 22.98 -7.55
N GLN A 60 1.83 24.28 -7.44
CA GLN A 60 2.64 25.11 -6.54
C GLN A 60 2.43 24.70 -5.08
N LEU A 61 1.18 24.56 -4.64
CA LEU A 61 0.85 24.12 -3.28
C LEU A 61 1.47 22.75 -2.94
N LEU A 62 1.33 21.78 -3.84
CA LEU A 62 1.89 20.44 -3.62
C LEU A 62 3.42 20.45 -3.62
N LEU A 63 4.06 21.25 -4.47
CA LEU A 63 5.52 21.40 -4.49
C LEU A 63 6.02 22.05 -3.21
N ASP A 64 5.32 23.07 -2.70
CA ASP A 64 5.68 23.76 -1.45
C ASP A 64 5.56 22.80 -0.23
N ILE A 65 4.51 21.95 -0.19
CA ILE A 65 4.32 20.95 0.87
C ILE A 65 5.39 19.85 0.78
N CYS A 66 5.80 19.50 -0.41
CA CYS A 66 6.77 18.42 -0.67
C CYS A 66 8.23 18.88 -0.63
N GLN A 67 8.48 20.17 -0.55
CA GLN A 67 9.81 20.75 -0.48
C GLN A 67 10.60 20.08 0.65
N ASP A 68 11.82 19.65 0.39
CA ASP A 68 12.72 18.95 1.32
C ASP A 68 12.27 17.55 1.80
N ARG A 69 11.13 17.03 1.32
CA ARG A 69 10.59 15.71 1.70
C ARG A 69 10.72 14.65 0.62
N ILE A 70 10.82 15.05 -0.62
CA ILE A 70 10.94 14.15 -1.76
C ILE A 70 12.09 14.61 -2.67
N ASP A 71 12.70 13.66 -3.35
CA ASP A 71 13.77 13.96 -4.29
C ASP A 71 13.25 14.50 -5.63
N THR A 72 14.18 14.90 -6.51
CA THR A 72 13.86 15.49 -7.81
C THR A 72 13.08 14.52 -8.70
N GLU A 73 13.36 13.22 -8.60
CA GLU A 73 12.72 12.19 -9.41
C GLU A 73 11.27 11.99 -9.03
N ALA A 74 10.97 11.88 -7.73
CA ALA A 74 9.61 11.82 -7.20
C ALA A 74 8.83 13.12 -7.47
N THR A 75 9.50 14.28 -7.42
CA THR A 75 8.92 15.58 -7.82
C THR A 75 8.50 15.58 -9.28
N ASN A 76 9.30 15.00 -10.18
CA ASN A 76 8.96 14.91 -11.60
C ASN A 76 7.74 14.00 -11.83
N LEU A 77 7.64 12.86 -11.11
CA LEU A 77 6.46 12.02 -11.13
C LEU A 77 5.21 12.78 -10.67
N LEU A 78 5.33 13.55 -9.57
CA LEU A 78 4.23 14.36 -9.06
C LEU A 78 3.76 15.39 -10.11
N ARG A 79 4.68 16.10 -10.76
CA ARG A 79 4.36 17.06 -11.83
C ARG A 79 3.62 16.38 -12.99
N LEU A 80 4.10 15.24 -13.44
CA LEU A 80 3.48 14.46 -14.49
C LEU A 80 2.03 14.06 -14.14
N LEU A 81 1.80 13.62 -12.91
CA LEU A 81 0.46 13.25 -12.43
C LEU A 81 -0.49 14.45 -12.33
N ILE A 82 0.02 15.63 -11.97
CA ILE A 82 -0.76 16.88 -11.93
C ILE A 82 -1.16 17.29 -13.35
N GLU A 83 -0.22 17.32 -14.28
CA GLU A 83 -0.44 17.71 -15.68
C GLU A 83 -1.48 16.81 -16.35
N ASN A 84 -1.41 15.51 -16.08
CA ASN A 84 -2.35 14.51 -16.60
C ASN A 84 -3.68 14.45 -15.81
N GLY A 85 -3.84 15.21 -14.73
CA GLY A 85 -5.03 15.13 -13.86
C GLY A 85 -5.21 13.78 -13.17
N LYS A 86 -4.11 13.09 -12.86
CA LYS A 86 -4.07 11.72 -12.33
C LYS A 86 -3.63 11.62 -10.87
N LEU A 87 -3.67 12.70 -10.11
CA LEU A 87 -3.30 12.72 -8.68
C LEU A 87 -4.02 11.67 -7.85
N LYS A 88 -5.27 11.35 -8.19
CA LYS A 88 -6.07 10.32 -7.51
C LYS A 88 -5.48 8.91 -7.60
N LEU A 89 -4.52 8.69 -8.52
CA LEU A 89 -3.85 7.40 -8.65
C LEU A 89 -2.72 7.21 -7.63
N LEU A 90 -2.23 8.26 -6.98
CA LEU A 90 -1.09 8.19 -6.05
C LEU A 90 -1.23 7.09 -4.98
N PRO A 91 -2.36 6.92 -4.30
CA PRO A 91 -2.52 5.84 -3.33
C PRO A 91 -2.37 4.45 -3.97
N THR A 92 -2.94 4.27 -5.16
CA THR A 92 -2.85 3.01 -5.90
C THR A 92 -1.43 2.77 -6.42
N ILE A 93 -0.75 3.83 -6.89
CA ILE A 93 0.65 3.78 -7.33
C ILE A 93 1.55 3.35 -6.17
N SER A 94 1.35 3.94 -4.98
CA SER A 94 2.12 3.60 -3.78
C SER A 94 1.98 2.12 -3.40
N VAL A 95 0.75 1.60 -3.39
CA VAL A 95 0.48 0.18 -3.09
C VAL A 95 1.13 -0.74 -4.12
N MET A 96 0.99 -0.44 -5.42
CA MET A 96 1.57 -1.26 -6.48
C MET A 96 3.10 -1.21 -6.49
N TYR A 97 3.68 -0.06 -6.18
CA TYR A 97 5.13 0.09 -6.03
C TYR A 97 5.68 -0.84 -4.93
N GLU A 98 5.03 -0.86 -3.75
CA GLU A 98 5.42 -1.75 -2.66
C GLU A 98 5.27 -3.23 -3.04
N GLN A 99 4.31 -3.59 -3.89
CA GLN A 99 4.19 -4.95 -4.43
C GLN A 99 5.37 -5.31 -5.34
N TYR A 100 5.75 -4.42 -6.27
CA TYR A 100 6.91 -4.66 -7.14
C TYR A 100 8.22 -4.75 -6.35
N LYS A 101 8.40 -3.90 -5.33
CA LYS A 101 9.54 -3.95 -4.44
C LYS A 101 9.59 -5.29 -3.69
N ALA A 102 8.47 -5.70 -3.11
CA ALA A 102 8.35 -6.96 -2.40
C ALA A 102 8.65 -8.17 -3.29
N ASP A 103 8.14 -8.17 -4.52
CA ASP A 103 8.39 -9.26 -5.47
C ASP A 103 9.86 -9.32 -5.90
N ASP A 104 10.52 -8.19 -6.09
CA ASP A 104 11.96 -8.11 -6.45
C ASP A 104 12.86 -8.54 -5.29
N GLU A 105 12.54 -8.14 -4.06
CA GLU A 105 13.28 -8.50 -2.85
C GLU A 105 12.94 -9.91 -2.33
N GLY A 106 11.98 -10.56 -2.95
CA GLY A 106 11.59 -11.96 -2.63
C GLY A 106 10.82 -12.11 -1.33
N TYR A 107 10.19 -11.06 -0.83
CA TYR A 107 9.27 -11.12 0.31
C TYR A 107 7.84 -10.82 -0.09
N VAL A 108 6.91 -11.08 0.82
CA VAL A 108 5.48 -10.78 0.66
C VAL A 108 5.02 -9.94 1.84
N ASN A 109 4.38 -8.81 1.56
CA ASN A 109 3.69 -8.04 2.58
C ASN A 109 2.38 -8.74 2.94
N VAL A 110 2.16 -8.94 4.23
CA VAL A 110 0.98 -9.63 4.75
C VAL A 110 0.32 -8.78 5.84
N ASP A 111 -0.95 -8.45 5.64
CA ASP A 111 -1.78 -7.89 6.69
C ASP A 111 -2.30 -9.04 7.57
N LEU A 112 -1.81 -9.12 8.80
CA LEU A 112 -2.17 -10.15 9.77
C LEU A 112 -3.17 -9.59 10.78
N TYR A 113 -4.39 -10.08 10.75
CA TYR A 113 -5.44 -9.75 11.69
C TYR A 113 -5.53 -10.83 12.76
N SER A 114 -5.62 -10.42 14.02
CA SER A 114 -5.80 -11.32 15.18
C SER A 114 -6.93 -10.82 16.07
N ALA A 115 -7.66 -11.74 16.70
CA ALA A 115 -8.71 -11.39 17.64
C ALA A 115 -8.18 -10.64 18.88
N PHE A 116 -6.90 -10.84 19.24
CA PHE A 116 -6.24 -10.25 20.40
C PHE A 116 -4.86 -9.70 20.02
N ALA A 117 -4.32 -8.83 20.88
CA ALA A 117 -2.96 -8.35 20.73
C ALA A 117 -1.96 -9.52 20.81
N LEU A 118 -1.14 -9.69 19.78
CA LEU A 118 -0.13 -10.75 19.72
C LEU A 118 1.15 -10.32 20.44
N THR A 119 1.73 -11.22 21.21
CA THR A 119 3.09 -11.08 21.71
C THR A 119 4.11 -11.21 20.57
N LYS A 120 5.34 -10.71 20.75
CA LYS A 120 6.41 -10.87 19.75
C LYS A 120 6.69 -12.33 19.41
N ALA A 121 6.60 -13.24 20.37
CA ALA A 121 6.80 -14.67 20.17
C ALA A 121 5.70 -15.29 19.28
N GLU A 122 4.44 -14.91 19.51
CA GLU A 122 3.31 -15.35 18.68
C GLU A 122 3.39 -14.78 17.27
N GLN A 123 3.75 -13.50 17.12
CA GLN A 123 3.98 -12.90 15.80
C GLN A 123 5.03 -13.67 15.03
N SER A 124 6.19 -13.96 15.64
CA SER A 124 7.26 -14.73 15.00
C SER A 124 6.80 -16.13 14.58
N LYS A 125 5.97 -16.79 15.41
CA LYS A 125 5.41 -18.11 15.10
C LYS A 125 4.49 -18.06 13.88
N TYR A 126 3.60 -17.06 13.82
CA TYR A 126 2.69 -16.90 12.67
C TYR A 126 3.42 -16.50 11.41
N VAL A 127 4.42 -15.62 11.49
CA VAL A 127 5.27 -15.25 10.37
C VAL A 127 5.98 -16.49 9.80
N ALA A 128 6.63 -17.30 10.64
CA ALA A 128 7.32 -18.52 10.20
C ALA A 128 6.36 -19.54 9.55
N MET A 129 5.13 -19.66 10.06
CA MET A 129 4.10 -20.50 9.46
C MET A 129 3.68 -19.99 8.07
N LEU A 130 3.51 -18.67 7.92
CA LEU A 130 3.14 -18.03 6.66
C LEU A 130 4.29 -18.12 5.64
N GLU A 131 5.53 -17.92 6.05
CA GLU A 131 6.72 -18.09 5.20
C GLU A 131 6.81 -19.51 4.62
N LYS A 132 6.56 -20.51 5.46
CA LYS A 132 6.53 -21.91 5.01
C LYS A 132 5.39 -22.18 4.03
N HIS A 133 4.23 -21.57 4.25
CA HIS A 133 3.06 -21.74 3.39
C HIS A 133 3.18 -20.98 2.06
N LEU A 134 3.74 -19.77 2.08
CA LEU A 134 3.91 -18.90 0.91
C LEU A 134 5.22 -19.15 0.15
N ASN A 135 6.16 -19.88 0.76
CA ASN A 135 7.52 -20.14 0.25
C ASN A 135 8.27 -18.85 -0.11
N LYS A 136 8.02 -17.78 0.64
CA LYS A 136 8.65 -16.47 0.54
C LYS A 136 8.85 -15.89 1.94
N LYS A 137 9.78 -14.96 2.10
CA LYS A 137 9.88 -14.18 3.34
C LYS A 137 8.62 -13.36 3.55
N VAL A 138 8.19 -13.18 4.79
CA VAL A 138 6.96 -12.47 5.13
C VAL A 138 7.28 -11.23 5.96
N ASN A 139 6.83 -10.08 5.45
CA ASN A 139 6.78 -8.85 6.20
C ASN A 139 5.34 -8.63 6.68
N ALA A 140 5.07 -8.89 7.97
CA ALA A 140 3.73 -8.86 8.51
C ALA A 140 3.42 -7.55 9.26
N VAL A 141 2.31 -6.91 8.89
CA VAL A 141 1.70 -5.82 9.65
C VAL A 141 0.55 -6.39 10.46
N VAL A 142 0.64 -6.29 11.79
CA VAL A 142 -0.34 -6.89 12.70
C VAL A 142 -1.38 -5.87 13.13
N SER A 143 -2.65 -6.24 12.99
CA SER A 143 -3.81 -5.45 13.45
C SER A 143 -4.75 -6.30 14.28
N VAL A 144 -5.44 -5.69 15.24
CA VAL A 144 -6.42 -6.39 16.08
C VAL A 144 -7.82 -6.25 15.50
N ASP A 145 -8.46 -7.38 15.23
CA ASP A 145 -9.86 -7.47 14.80
C ASP A 145 -10.65 -8.45 15.67
N LYS A 146 -11.41 -7.92 16.59
CA LYS A 146 -12.23 -8.69 17.54
C LYS A 146 -13.35 -9.50 16.88
N SER A 147 -13.74 -9.17 15.64
CA SER A 147 -14.79 -9.89 14.91
C SER A 147 -14.40 -11.33 14.55
N LEU A 148 -13.10 -11.64 14.57
CA LEU A 148 -12.56 -12.97 14.30
C LEU A 148 -12.88 -14.00 15.40
N ILE A 149 -13.27 -13.54 16.62
CA ILE A 149 -13.55 -14.33 17.83
C ILE A 149 -12.28 -15.02 18.36
N GLY A 150 -11.44 -15.56 17.48
CA GLY A 150 -10.18 -16.25 17.78
C GLY A 150 -9.43 -16.61 16.51
N GLY A 151 -8.15 -17.02 16.66
CA GLY A 151 -7.28 -17.35 15.55
C GLY A 151 -6.77 -16.11 14.80
N ILE A 152 -6.36 -16.32 13.55
CA ILE A 152 -5.80 -15.27 12.68
C ILE A 152 -6.42 -15.29 11.28
N LEU A 153 -6.44 -14.12 10.65
CA LEU A 153 -6.71 -13.94 9.23
C LEU A 153 -5.50 -13.25 8.61
N ALA A 154 -4.89 -13.82 7.58
CA ALA A 154 -3.76 -13.25 6.88
C ALA A 154 -4.15 -12.91 5.44
N LYS A 155 -3.88 -11.68 5.01
CA LYS A 155 -4.08 -11.21 3.64
C LYS A 155 -2.74 -10.92 3.00
N ALA A 156 -2.40 -11.67 1.95
CA ALA A 156 -1.17 -11.53 1.18
C ALA A 156 -1.52 -11.17 -0.27
N GLY A 157 -1.67 -9.88 -0.57
CA GLY A 157 -2.17 -9.44 -1.87
C GLY A 157 -3.57 -10.00 -2.15
N ASP A 158 -3.71 -10.79 -3.20
CA ASP A 158 -4.98 -11.42 -3.60
C ASP A 158 -5.30 -12.72 -2.81
N LYS A 159 -4.34 -13.23 -2.05
CA LYS A 159 -4.50 -14.46 -1.27
C LYS A 159 -4.96 -14.15 0.15
N VAL A 160 -6.02 -14.85 0.58
CA VAL A 160 -6.53 -14.78 1.95
C VAL A 160 -6.39 -16.14 2.60
N ILE A 161 -5.70 -16.19 3.73
CA ILE A 161 -5.54 -17.37 4.57
C ILE A 161 -6.35 -17.13 5.84
N ASP A 162 -7.52 -17.74 5.92
CA ASP A 162 -8.44 -17.58 7.06
C ASP A 162 -8.32 -18.80 7.99
N GLY A 163 -7.69 -18.58 9.14
CA GLY A 163 -7.60 -19.50 10.28
C GLY A 163 -8.41 -19.02 11.48
N SER A 164 -9.39 -18.12 11.27
CA SER A 164 -10.23 -17.59 12.35
C SER A 164 -11.33 -18.58 12.77
N VAL A 165 -11.75 -18.48 14.03
CA VAL A 165 -12.91 -19.22 14.53
C VAL A 165 -14.19 -18.79 13.82
N SER A 166 -14.36 -17.50 13.55
CA SER A 166 -15.49 -16.95 12.79
C SER A 166 -15.58 -17.57 11.39
N GLY A 167 -14.46 -17.67 10.67
CA GLY A 167 -14.40 -18.29 9.34
C GLY A 167 -14.78 -19.78 9.37
N GLN A 168 -14.29 -20.52 10.37
CA GLN A 168 -14.63 -21.94 10.55
C GLN A 168 -16.11 -22.16 10.85
N LEU A 169 -16.70 -21.32 11.72
CA LEU A 169 -18.13 -21.37 12.02
C LEU A 169 -18.99 -21.07 10.77
N HIS A 170 -18.55 -20.09 9.98
CA HIS A 170 -19.24 -19.74 8.74
C HIS A 170 -19.19 -20.86 7.70
N GLN A 171 -18.08 -21.59 7.61
CA GLN A 171 -17.95 -22.76 6.75
C GLN A 171 -18.84 -23.93 7.22
N LEU A 172 -18.93 -24.15 8.53
CA LEU A 172 -19.82 -25.18 9.09
C LEU A 172 -21.29 -24.84 8.83
N ALA A 173 -21.71 -23.58 9.03
CA ALA A 173 -23.08 -23.14 8.79
C ALA A 173 -23.52 -23.29 7.31
N LYS A 174 -22.57 -23.24 6.35
CA LYS A 174 -22.85 -23.44 4.92
C LYS A 174 -22.99 -24.92 4.52
N ARG A 175 -22.54 -25.84 5.37
CA ARG A 175 -22.57 -27.29 5.12
C ARG A 175 -23.79 -28.00 5.77
N LEU A 176 -24.53 -27.26 6.60
CA LEU A 176 -25.79 -27.68 7.21
C LEU A 176 -26.97 -27.20 6.37
#